data_d9d5aa8b2240c2f31c02bb2f9f05e609
#
_entry.id   d9d5aa8b2240c2f31c02bb2f9f05e609
#
_cell.length_a   1.000
_cell.length_b   1.000
_cell.length_c   1.000
_cell.angle_alpha   90.00
_cell.angle_beta   90.00
_cell.angle_gamma   90.00
#
_symmetry.space_group_name_H-M   'P 1'
#
loop_
_entity.id
_entity.type
_entity.pdbx_description
1 polymer ?
#
loop_
_entity_poly.entity_id
_entity_poly.type
_entity_poly.pdbx_seq_one_letter_code
_entity_poly.pdbx_strand_id
1 'polypeptide(L)'
;MKVSWRNKIALPALLIGIILMGFSSPVVCEDASTGAMVELNKSDRDALALLGGRVVGKALPAFPIRDTAELMPLREGKWAYRITAGERTGTRQETAISKTKGNHGQDLWHRTIVGDFTEFISLDGKGAINLISEIDLEQNVITRYTPMLPIMFDGMKTGDSSQVETVVKVYALHDPTHLKYKGQLKVTHTYLGAYEITVPAGKYETVLIRSSYVGKVGPAHVVDGGYTFYARGVGIVASVERMHVTAFLFYDKRTKTPKVLIQRGGS
;
A
#
# COMPACT_ATOMS: atom_id res chain seq x y z
N MET A 1 -11.40 13.40 -28.33
CA MET A 1 -10.07 13.55 -28.99
C MET A 1 -9.09 12.67 -28.23
N LYS A 2 -8.73 11.48 -28.80
CA LYS A 2 -7.83 10.51 -28.17
C LYS A 2 -6.39 10.93 -28.46
N VAL A 3 -5.62 11.28 -27.45
CA VAL A 3 -4.18 11.50 -27.60
C VAL A 3 -3.47 10.19 -27.27
N SER A 4 -2.96 9.56 -28.32
CA SER A 4 -2.13 8.37 -28.26
C SER A 4 -0.67 8.77 -27.99
N TRP A 5 -0.12 8.39 -26.86
CA TRP A 5 1.31 8.53 -26.55
C TRP A 5 2.01 7.18 -26.75
N ARG A 6 2.47 6.94 -27.98
CA ARG A 6 3.46 5.92 -28.29
C ARG A 6 4.82 6.60 -28.46
N ASN A 7 5.67 6.55 -27.46
CA ASN A 7 7.09 6.83 -27.65
C ASN A 7 7.93 5.73 -27.01
N LYS A 8 8.59 4.97 -27.90
CA LYS A 8 9.63 4.00 -27.56
C LYS A 8 10.92 4.78 -27.24
N ILE A 9 11.48 4.60 -26.06
CA ILE A 9 12.81 5.12 -25.72
C ILE A 9 13.70 3.92 -25.35
N ALA A 10 14.77 3.75 -26.13
CA ALA A 10 15.86 2.79 -25.87
C ALA A 10 16.91 3.44 -24.95
N LEU A 11 17.46 2.66 -24.03
CA LEU A 11 18.44 3.10 -23.02
C LEU A 11 19.88 2.75 -23.40
N PRO A 12 20.84 3.55 -22.92
CA PRO A 12 22.21 3.09 -22.66
C PRO A 12 22.49 3.00 -21.15
N ALA A 13 23.31 2.02 -20.78
CA ALA A 13 23.78 1.73 -19.43
C ALA A 13 24.88 2.69 -18.98
N LEU A 14 24.90 3.08 -17.70
CA LEU A 14 26.07 3.63 -17.04
C LEU A 14 26.16 3.20 -15.57
N LEU A 15 27.31 2.61 -15.23
CA LEU A 15 27.73 2.17 -13.89
C LEU A 15 28.26 3.35 -13.08
N ILE A 16 27.88 3.48 -11.81
CA ILE A 16 28.68 4.19 -10.80
C ILE A 16 28.46 3.53 -9.43
N GLY A 17 29.57 3.21 -8.77
CA GLY A 17 29.61 2.53 -7.49
C GLY A 17 29.30 3.44 -6.29
N ILE A 18 28.84 2.83 -5.21
CA ILE A 18 28.57 3.50 -3.93
C ILE A 18 29.16 2.71 -2.77
N ILE A 19 29.84 3.44 -1.95
CA ILE A 19 30.52 3.05 -0.70
C ILE A 19 29.48 2.83 0.41
N LEU A 20 29.60 1.69 1.09
CA LEU A 20 28.82 1.36 2.29
C LEU A 20 29.49 1.97 3.53
N MET A 21 28.77 2.76 4.30
CA MET A 21 29.06 2.99 5.72
C MET A 21 27.86 2.50 6.54
N GLY A 22 28.10 1.47 7.32
CA GLY A 22 27.15 0.95 8.28
C GLY A 22 27.16 1.74 9.59
N PHE A 23 25.99 2.06 10.10
CA PHE A 23 25.77 2.44 11.50
C PHE A 23 24.68 1.54 12.08
N SER A 24 25.10 0.66 12.97
CA SER A 24 24.22 -0.10 13.85
C SER A 24 23.94 0.74 15.10
N SER A 25 22.67 1.10 15.30
CA SER A 25 22.22 1.66 16.58
C SER A 25 21.55 0.58 17.42
N PRO A 26 21.77 0.54 18.73
CA PRO A 26 21.18 -0.48 19.58
C PRO A 26 19.69 -0.26 19.75
N VAL A 27 18.93 -1.38 19.69
CA VAL A 27 17.54 -1.43 20.05
C VAL A 27 17.44 -1.36 21.56
N VAL A 28 16.95 -0.25 22.09
CA VAL A 28 16.52 -0.15 23.48
C VAL A 28 15.10 -0.67 23.55
N CYS A 29 14.90 -1.81 24.19
CA CYS A 29 13.59 -2.27 24.60
C CYS A 29 13.13 -1.42 25.78
N GLU A 30 12.19 -0.53 25.55
CA GLU A 30 11.49 0.19 26.61
C GLU A 30 10.13 -0.45 26.83
N ASP A 31 9.84 -0.70 28.10
CA ASP A 31 8.67 -1.44 28.59
C ASP A 31 7.33 -0.83 28.20
N ALA A 32 6.34 -1.69 28.09
CA ALA A 32 4.99 -1.44 27.64
C ALA A 32 4.31 -0.24 28.31
N SER A 33 4.33 0.93 27.68
CA SER A 33 3.39 2.00 28.01
C SER A 33 2.09 1.79 27.22
N THR A 34 1.03 1.52 27.96
CA THR A 34 -0.34 1.52 27.45
C THR A 34 -0.69 2.87 26.85
N GLY A 35 -0.92 2.93 25.54
CA GLY A 35 -1.78 3.93 24.94
C GLY A 35 -1.18 5.25 24.50
N ALA A 36 0.13 5.43 24.45
CA ALA A 36 0.72 6.64 23.88
C ALA A 36 0.51 6.66 22.36
N MET A 37 -0.25 7.63 21.86
CA MET A 37 -0.39 7.88 20.43
C MET A 37 0.88 8.52 19.89
N VAL A 38 1.25 8.16 18.65
CA VAL A 38 2.27 8.90 17.92
C VAL A 38 1.68 10.26 17.52
N GLU A 39 2.37 11.33 17.90
CA GLU A 39 1.97 12.67 17.44
C GLU A 39 2.09 12.75 15.92
N LEU A 40 0.98 13.03 15.26
CA LEU A 40 0.96 13.23 13.81
C LEU A 40 1.73 14.51 13.48
N ASN A 41 2.76 14.40 12.68
CA ASN A 41 3.50 15.56 12.20
C ASN A 41 2.66 16.36 11.17
N LYS A 42 3.18 17.52 10.74
CA LYS A 42 2.45 18.36 9.78
C LYS A 42 2.14 17.62 8.46
N SER A 43 3.09 16.83 7.94
CA SER A 43 2.88 16.07 6.68
C SER A 43 1.81 15.00 6.82
N ASP A 44 1.72 14.35 7.99
CA ASP A 44 0.68 13.37 8.29
C ASP A 44 -0.70 14.07 8.30
N ARG A 45 -0.83 15.18 9.03
CA ARG A 45 -2.08 15.96 9.11
C ARG A 45 -2.52 16.49 7.76
N ASP A 46 -1.61 17.06 6.97
CA ASP A 46 -1.89 17.59 5.63
C ASP A 46 -2.36 16.47 4.68
N ALA A 47 -1.80 15.27 4.81
CA ALA A 47 -2.23 14.13 4.03
C ALA A 47 -3.65 13.67 4.42
N LEU A 48 -3.89 13.48 5.71
CA LEU A 48 -5.18 13.00 6.22
C LEU A 48 -6.32 14.00 5.97
N ALA A 49 -6.02 15.31 5.94
CA ALA A 49 -6.99 16.34 5.59
C ALA A 49 -7.61 16.17 4.20
N LEU A 50 -6.92 15.48 3.27
CA LEU A 50 -7.45 15.18 1.93
C LEU A 50 -8.65 14.21 1.95
N LEU A 51 -8.86 13.47 3.04
CA LEU A 51 -10.03 12.61 3.20
C LEU A 51 -11.32 13.42 3.41
N GLY A 52 -11.20 14.67 3.89
CA GLY A 52 -12.30 15.56 4.24
C GLY A 52 -12.36 15.85 5.73
N GLY A 53 -12.77 17.06 6.09
CA GLY A 53 -12.65 17.62 7.44
C GLY A 53 -13.45 16.93 8.56
N ARG A 54 -14.30 15.96 8.24
CA ARG A 54 -15.11 15.21 9.22
C ARG A 54 -14.86 13.69 9.19
N VAL A 55 -13.91 13.23 8.39
CA VAL A 55 -13.64 11.80 8.22
C VAL A 55 -12.83 11.27 9.40
N VAL A 56 -11.71 11.93 9.74
CA VAL A 56 -10.87 11.53 10.86
C VAL A 56 -11.41 12.20 12.13
N GLY A 57 -11.91 11.38 13.02
CA GLY A 57 -12.48 11.81 14.30
C GLY A 57 -11.45 11.76 15.44
N LYS A 58 -11.93 11.47 16.63
CA LYS A 58 -11.09 11.44 17.83
C LYS A 58 -10.12 10.27 17.81
N ALA A 59 -9.00 10.48 18.45
CA ALA A 59 -8.08 9.42 18.77
C ALA A 59 -8.67 8.47 19.82
N LEU A 60 -8.33 7.19 19.70
CA LEU A 60 -8.80 6.12 20.57
C LEU A 60 -7.60 5.47 21.29
N PRO A 61 -7.84 4.81 22.44
CA PRO A 61 -6.82 3.95 23.02
C PRO A 61 -6.33 2.94 21.97
N ALA A 62 -5.05 2.95 21.70
CA ALA A 62 -4.46 2.05 20.73
C ALA A 62 -4.26 0.65 21.34
N PHE A 63 -4.34 -0.37 20.51
CA PHE A 63 -4.15 -1.77 20.87
C PHE A 63 -3.10 -2.41 19.96
N PRO A 64 -2.34 -3.40 20.45
CA PRO A 64 -1.41 -4.13 19.58
C PRO A 64 -2.14 -4.85 18.46
N ILE A 65 -1.57 -4.84 17.27
CA ILE A 65 -2.06 -5.60 16.11
C ILE A 65 -1.68 -7.06 16.34
N ARG A 66 -2.62 -7.89 16.79
CA ARG A 66 -2.37 -9.30 17.11
C ARG A 66 -2.81 -10.26 16.00
N ASP A 67 -3.69 -9.81 15.13
CA ASP A 67 -4.23 -10.58 14.02
C ASP A 67 -4.47 -9.65 12.82
N THR A 68 -3.58 -9.72 11.85
CA THR A 68 -3.69 -8.92 10.64
C THR A 68 -4.88 -9.33 9.79
N ALA A 69 -5.33 -10.59 9.86
CA ALA A 69 -6.51 -11.07 9.13
C ALA A 69 -7.82 -10.45 9.66
N GLU A 70 -7.89 -10.06 10.94
CA GLU A 70 -9.04 -9.31 11.44
C GLU A 70 -9.11 -7.89 10.83
N LEU A 71 -7.96 -7.26 10.61
CA LEU A 71 -7.87 -5.90 10.07
C LEU A 71 -7.97 -5.87 8.54
N MET A 72 -7.56 -6.94 7.89
CA MET A 72 -7.69 -7.10 6.44
C MET A 72 -8.31 -8.46 6.11
N PRO A 73 -9.61 -8.65 6.37
CA PRO A 73 -10.27 -9.93 6.15
C PRO A 73 -10.28 -10.28 4.66
N LEU A 74 -9.58 -11.36 4.32
CA LEU A 74 -9.60 -11.93 2.98
C LEU A 74 -10.88 -12.76 2.81
N ARG A 75 -11.92 -12.13 2.33
CA ARG A 75 -13.21 -12.73 2.00
C ARG A 75 -13.70 -12.23 0.65
N GLU A 76 -14.38 -13.06 -0.07
CA GLU A 76 -14.96 -12.67 -1.36
C GLU A 76 -16.00 -11.57 -1.20
N GLY A 77 -16.04 -10.63 -2.13
CA GLY A 77 -16.97 -9.53 -2.11
C GLY A 77 -16.50 -8.32 -2.91
N LYS A 78 -17.33 -7.26 -2.89
CA LYS A 78 -17.05 -5.99 -3.58
C LYS A 78 -17.21 -4.84 -2.61
N TRP A 79 -16.21 -3.99 -2.54
CA TRP A 79 -16.20 -2.74 -1.78
C TRP A 79 -16.22 -1.57 -2.74
N ALA A 80 -16.91 -0.51 -2.38
CA ALA A 80 -16.86 0.71 -3.17
C ALA A 80 -16.33 1.87 -2.32
N TYR A 81 -15.50 2.66 -2.94
CA TYR A 81 -14.89 3.86 -2.35
C TYR A 81 -15.24 5.07 -3.18
N ARG A 82 -15.27 6.24 -2.54
CA ARG A 82 -15.33 7.54 -3.22
C ARG A 82 -13.99 8.23 -3.06
N ILE A 83 -13.43 8.72 -4.17
CA ILE A 83 -12.23 9.53 -4.17
C ILE A 83 -12.60 10.94 -3.72
N THR A 84 -11.88 11.48 -2.73
CA THR A 84 -12.25 12.73 -2.05
C THR A 84 -11.46 13.95 -2.50
N ALA A 85 -10.30 13.75 -3.14
CA ALA A 85 -9.49 14.85 -3.69
C ALA A 85 -8.63 14.37 -4.87
N GLY A 86 -8.03 15.30 -5.62
CA GLY A 86 -7.21 15.03 -6.80
C GLY A 86 -8.03 15.01 -8.09
N GLU A 87 -7.43 14.58 -9.20
CA GLU A 87 -8.02 14.58 -10.54
C GLU A 87 -9.31 13.74 -10.65
N ARG A 88 -9.39 12.67 -9.84
CA ARG A 88 -10.54 11.73 -9.83
C ARG A 88 -11.57 12.06 -8.73
N THR A 89 -11.55 13.27 -8.17
CA THR A 89 -12.46 13.68 -7.09
C THR A 89 -13.93 13.39 -7.43
N GLY A 90 -14.65 12.79 -6.47
CA GLY A 90 -16.07 12.45 -6.60
C GLY A 90 -16.32 11.12 -7.33
N THR A 91 -15.32 10.53 -8.00
CA THR A 91 -15.51 9.26 -8.70
C THR A 91 -15.63 8.08 -7.72
N ARG A 92 -16.39 7.06 -8.15
CA ARG A 92 -16.52 5.78 -7.47
C ARG A 92 -15.41 4.83 -7.97
N GLN A 93 -14.69 4.23 -7.03
CA GLN A 93 -13.72 3.16 -7.29
C GLN A 93 -14.24 1.87 -6.67
N GLU A 94 -14.31 0.81 -7.44
CA GLU A 94 -14.70 -0.51 -6.95
C GLU A 94 -13.47 -1.38 -6.72
N THR A 95 -13.49 -2.12 -5.62
CA THR A 95 -12.50 -3.14 -5.28
C THR A 95 -13.21 -4.46 -5.09
N ALA A 96 -12.81 -5.48 -5.84
CA ALA A 96 -13.30 -6.83 -5.69
C ALA A 96 -12.22 -7.72 -5.05
N ILE A 97 -12.62 -8.56 -4.10
CA ILE A 97 -11.77 -9.61 -3.57
C ILE A 97 -12.35 -10.95 -4.01
N SER A 98 -11.54 -11.79 -4.59
CA SER A 98 -11.87 -13.14 -5.02
C SER A 98 -10.77 -14.12 -4.62
N LYS A 99 -11.12 -15.40 -4.57
CA LYS A 99 -10.21 -16.47 -4.17
C LYS A 99 -9.99 -17.43 -5.33
N THR A 100 -8.77 -17.93 -5.48
CA THR A 100 -8.42 -19.00 -6.42
C THR A 100 -7.41 -19.96 -5.80
N LYS A 101 -7.07 -21.01 -6.51
CA LYS A 101 -5.97 -21.89 -6.13
C LYS A 101 -4.72 -21.53 -6.90
N GLY A 102 -3.62 -21.41 -6.19
CA GLY A 102 -2.30 -21.27 -6.79
C GLY A 102 -1.78 -22.61 -7.37
N ASN A 103 -0.64 -22.58 -8.03
CA ASN A 103 -0.05 -23.73 -8.74
C ASN A 103 0.24 -24.95 -7.86
N HIS A 104 0.36 -24.76 -6.54
CA HIS A 104 0.59 -25.83 -5.57
C HIS A 104 -0.61 -26.09 -4.67
N GLY A 105 -1.83 -25.65 -5.10
CA GLY A 105 -3.08 -25.87 -4.39
C GLY A 105 -3.32 -24.94 -3.20
N GLN A 106 -2.39 -24.04 -2.86
CA GLN A 106 -2.55 -23.04 -1.82
C GLN A 106 -3.63 -22.01 -2.22
N ASP A 107 -4.27 -21.43 -1.21
CA ASP A 107 -5.21 -20.34 -1.44
C ASP A 107 -4.46 -19.08 -1.90
N LEU A 108 -4.92 -18.52 -3.00
CA LEU A 108 -4.44 -17.26 -3.55
C LEU A 108 -5.61 -16.28 -3.66
N TRP A 109 -5.44 -15.11 -3.10
CA TRP A 109 -6.44 -14.07 -3.13
C TRP A 109 -6.09 -13.01 -4.16
N HIS A 110 -7.10 -12.55 -4.87
CA HIS A 110 -7.00 -11.44 -5.80
C HIS A 110 -7.75 -10.25 -5.24
N ARG A 111 -7.07 -9.11 -5.12
CA ARG A 111 -7.71 -7.83 -4.84
C ARG A 111 -7.62 -6.97 -6.09
N THR A 112 -8.72 -6.90 -6.83
CA THR A 112 -8.81 -6.15 -8.08
C THR A 112 -9.43 -4.79 -7.84
N ILE A 113 -8.70 -3.73 -8.16
CA ILE A 113 -9.22 -2.37 -8.29
C ILE A 113 -9.66 -2.22 -9.74
N VAL A 114 -10.98 -2.15 -9.94
CA VAL A 114 -11.57 -2.21 -11.29
C VAL A 114 -11.06 -1.07 -12.17
N GLY A 115 -10.45 -1.45 -13.30
CA GLY A 115 -9.88 -0.51 -14.27
C GLY A 115 -8.46 -0.05 -13.98
N ASP A 116 -7.90 -0.35 -12.80
CA ASP A 116 -6.57 0.08 -12.40
C ASP A 116 -5.61 -1.12 -12.34
N PHE A 117 -5.65 -1.92 -11.28
CA PHE A 117 -4.73 -3.04 -11.08
C PHE A 117 -5.32 -4.21 -10.28
N THR A 118 -4.61 -5.34 -10.33
CA THR A 118 -4.94 -6.54 -9.55
C THR A 118 -3.72 -6.95 -8.73
N GLU A 119 -3.90 -7.10 -7.44
CA GLU A 119 -2.93 -7.62 -6.49
C GLU A 119 -3.17 -9.10 -6.22
N PHE A 120 -2.09 -9.87 -6.14
CA PHE A 120 -2.10 -11.29 -5.77
C PHE A 120 -1.57 -11.42 -4.34
N ILE A 121 -2.41 -11.88 -3.45
CA ILE A 121 -2.20 -11.88 -2.01
C ILE A 121 -2.20 -13.32 -1.50
N SER A 122 -1.26 -13.65 -0.62
CA SER A 122 -1.23 -14.92 0.11
C SER A 122 -1.33 -14.71 1.61
N LEU A 123 -1.89 -15.70 2.29
CA LEU A 123 -1.71 -15.89 3.72
C LEU A 123 -0.56 -16.88 3.91
N ASP A 124 0.40 -16.55 4.76
CA ASP A 124 1.39 -17.52 5.17
C ASP A 124 0.85 -18.44 6.28
N GLY A 125 1.63 -19.46 6.65
CA GLY A 125 1.22 -20.42 7.68
C GLY A 125 1.09 -19.84 9.10
N LYS A 126 1.44 -18.55 9.28
CA LYS A 126 1.29 -17.79 10.53
C LYS A 126 0.17 -16.76 10.47
N GLY A 127 -0.53 -16.68 9.34
CA GLY A 127 -1.62 -15.71 9.12
C GLY A 127 -1.17 -14.35 8.60
N ALA A 128 0.12 -14.13 8.35
CA ALA A 128 0.58 -12.87 7.77
C ALA A 128 0.10 -12.72 6.32
N ILE A 129 -0.34 -11.53 5.98
CA ILE A 129 -0.89 -11.18 4.67
C ILE A 129 0.22 -10.58 3.83
N ASN A 130 0.54 -11.24 2.70
CA ASN A 130 1.65 -10.87 1.84
C ASN A 130 1.20 -10.61 0.41
N LEU A 131 1.68 -9.52 -0.19
CA LEU A 131 1.59 -9.22 -1.61
C LEU A 131 2.69 -9.99 -2.35
N ILE A 132 2.28 -10.86 -3.28
CA ILE A 132 3.18 -11.67 -4.11
C ILE A 132 3.55 -10.91 -5.38
N SER A 133 2.54 -10.38 -6.05
CA SER A 133 2.66 -9.70 -7.34
C SER A 133 1.45 -8.81 -7.59
N GLU A 134 1.58 -7.95 -8.58
CA GLU A 134 0.50 -7.11 -9.06
C GLU A 134 0.50 -7.01 -10.58
N ILE A 135 -0.66 -6.81 -11.16
CA ILE A 135 -0.85 -6.48 -12.57
C ILE A 135 -1.33 -5.03 -12.64
N ASP A 136 -0.58 -4.20 -13.34
CA ASP A 136 -0.98 -2.84 -13.71
C ASP A 136 -1.46 -2.84 -15.16
N LEU A 137 -2.75 -2.58 -15.34
CA LEU A 137 -3.39 -2.61 -16.66
C LEU A 137 -3.06 -1.35 -17.49
N GLU A 138 -2.85 -0.21 -16.83
CA GLU A 138 -2.46 1.04 -17.51
C GLU A 138 -1.05 0.92 -18.11
N GLN A 139 -0.11 0.37 -17.32
CA GLN A 139 1.28 0.21 -17.72
C GLN A 139 1.54 -1.07 -18.54
N ASN A 140 0.56 -1.98 -18.63
CA ASN A 140 0.69 -3.30 -19.25
C ASN A 140 1.88 -4.10 -18.69
N VAL A 141 1.97 -4.20 -17.36
CA VAL A 141 3.05 -4.90 -16.67
C VAL A 141 2.55 -5.82 -15.57
N ILE A 142 3.41 -6.80 -15.24
CA ILE A 142 3.31 -7.64 -14.04
C ILE A 142 4.52 -7.32 -13.17
N THR A 143 4.29 -6.91 -11.94
CA THR A 143 5.32 -6.70 -10.93
C THR A 143 5.35 -7.87 -9.96
N ARG A 144 6.54 -8.43 -9.70
CA ARG A 144 6.76 -9.52 -8.73
C ARG A 144 7.75 -9.09 -7.65
N TYR A 145 7.49 -9.52 -6.42
CA TYR A 145 8.26 -9.18 -5.23
C TYR A 145 8.98 -10.40 -4.66
N THR A 146 10.27 -10.27 -4.32
CA THR A 146 11.07 -11.34 -3.72
C THR A 146 12.04 -10.76 -2.67
N PRO A 147 11.86 -11.03 -1.35
CA PRO A 147 10.72 -11.72 -0.76
C PRO A 147 9.39 -11.01 -1.00
N MET A 148 8.27 -11.72 -0.77
CA MET A 148 6.92 -11.13 -0.82
C MET A 148 6.83 -9.94 0.14
N LEU A 149 5.99 -8.96 -0.20
CA LEU A 149 5.78 -7.77 0.62
C LEU A 149 4.71 -8.01 1.68
N PRO A 150 5.01 -7.94 2.97
CA PRO A 150 3.98 -7.88 4.00
C PRO A 150 3.11 -6.63 3.80
N ILE A 151 1.79 -6.81 3.81
CA ILE A 151 0.83 -5.70 3.77
C ILE A 151 0.70 -5.09 5.18
N MET A 152 0.85 -5.91 6.21
CA MET A 152 0.80 -5.54 7.60
C MET A 152 1.63 -6.52 8.43
N PHE A 153 2.15 -6.08 9.56
CA PHE A 153 2.94 -6.91 10.47
C PHE A 153 2.17 -7.20 11.76
N ASP A 154 2.18 -8.46 12.18
CA ASP A 154 1.66 -8.85 13.49
C ASP A 154 2.55 -8.32 14.61
N GLY A 155 1.95 -8.13 15.77
CA GLY A 155 2.64 -7.72 16.99
C GLY A 155 2.94 -6.24 17.09
N MET A 156 2.68 -5.43 16.05
CA MET A 156 2.97 -3.99 16.08
C MET A 156 2.19 -3.30 17.20
N LYS A 157 2.90 -2.51 17.98
CA LYS A 157 2.36 -1.54 18.95
C LYS A 157 2.44 -0.14 18.34
N THR A 158 1.68 0.78 18.92
CA THR A 158 1.73 2.19 18.50
C THR A 158 3.16 2.73 18.59
N GLY A 159 3.61 3.37 17.52
CA GLY A 159 4.98 3.86 17.37
C GLY A 159 5.93 2.88 16.71
N ASP A 160 5.62 1.59 16.68
CA ASP A 160 6.48 0.61 16.03
C ASP A 160 6.57 0.87 14.53
N SER A 161 7.77 0.63 14.00
CA SER A 161 8.04 0.62 12.58
C SER A 161 8.70 -0.69 12.18
N SER A 162 8.11 -1.36 11.20
CA SER A 162 8.67 -2.58 10.61
C SER A 162 9.07 -2.32 9.16
N GLN A 163 10.18 -2.93 8.75
CA GLN A 163 10.79 -2.69 7.45
C GLN A 163 11.11 -3.99 6.74
N VAL A 164 10.92 -4.00 5.43
CA VAL A 164 11.37 -5.07 4.55
C VAL A 164 12.03 -4.49 3.30
N GLU A 165 13.05 -5.18 2.80
CA GLU A 165 13.64 -4.92 1.49
C GLU A 165 13.26 -6.05 0.54
N THR A 166 12.87 -5.70 -0.67
CA THR A 166 12.47 -6.67 -1.69
C THR A 166 13.10 -6.34 -3.03
N VAL A 167 13.40 -7.38 -3.78
CA VAL A 167 13.75 -7.28 -5.19
C VAL A 167 12.46 -7.21 -5.99
N VAL A 168 12.34 -6.17 -6.81
CA VAL A 168 11.22 -5.95 -7.72
C VAL A 168 11.63 -6.37 -9.12
N LYS A 169 10.80 -7.21 -9.75
CA LYS A 169 10.94 -7.59 -11.16
C LYS A 169 9.67 -7.24 -11.90
N VAL A 170 9.81 -6.43 -12.95
CA VAL A 170 8.70 -5.96 -13.79
C VAL A 170 8.76 -6.64 -15.14
N TYR A 171 7.70 -7.34 -15.50
CA TYR A 171 7.57 -8.08 -16.75
C TYR A 171 6.51 -7.44 -17.65
N ALA A 172 6.58 -7.70 -18.96
CA ALA A 172 5.50 -7.32 -19.86
C ALA A 172 4.25 -8.18 -19.60
N LEU A 173 3.07 -7.57 -19.56
CA LEU A 173 1.81 -8.31 -19.27
C LEU A 173 1.51 -9.36 -20.37
N HIS A 174 1.76 -9.03 -21.64
CA HIS A 174 1.53 -9.93 -22.78
C HIS A 174 2.61 -11.02 -22.94
N ASP A 175 3.77 -10.86 -22.27
CA ASP A 175 4.85 -11.83 -22.21
C ASP A 175 5.45 -11.86 -20.81
N PRO A 176 4.92 -12.70 -19.89
CA PRO A 176 5.37 -12.77 -18.49
C PRO A 176 6.80 -13.34 -18.31
N THR A 177 7.46 -13.73 -19.38
CA THR A 177 8.88 -14.15 -19.40
C THR A 177 9.81 -13.00 -19.77
N HIS A 178 9.31 -11.96 -20.44
CA HIS A 178 10.06 -10.80 -20.84
C HIS A 178 10.25 -9.82 -19.67
N LEU A 179 11.42 -9.86 -19.04
CA LEU A 179 11.81 -8.94 -17.97
C LEU A 179 12.08 -7.54 -18.55
N LYS A 180 11.24 -6.57 -18.19
CA LYS A 180 11.41 -5.16 -18.59
C LYS A 180 12.37 -4.42 -17.65
N TYR A 181 12.16 -4.58 -16.33
CA TYR A 181 12.96 -3.89 -15.32
C TYR A 181 13.19 -4.78 -14.11
N LYS A 182 14.31 -4.51 -13.42
CA LYS A 182 14.62 -5.07 -12.10
C LYS A 182 15.06 -3.93 -11.20
N GLY A 183 14.75 -4.05 -9.91
CA GLY A 183 15.15 -3.08 -8.92
C GLY A 183 15.04 -3.57 -7.50
N GLN A 184 15.17 -2.64 -6.58
CA GLN A 184 15.02 -2.89 -5.15
C GLN A 184 14.07 -1.84 -4.58
N LEU A 185 13.26 -2.28 -3.63
CA LEU A 185 12.32 -1.44 -2.92
C LEU A 185 12.45 -1.72 -1.43
N LYS A 186 12.57 -0.65 -0.66
CA LYS A 186 12.51 -0.65 0.78
C LYS A 186 11.12 -0.20 1.19
N VAL A 187 10.43 -1.03 1.96
CA VAL A 187 9.08 -0.77 2.45
C VAL A 187 9.11 -0.65 3.96
N THR A 188 8.54 0.42 4.48
CA THR A 188 8.41 0.65 5.92
C THR A 188 6.95 0.87 6.26
N HIS A 189 6.44 0.12 7.24
CA HIS A 189 5.13 0.36 7.84
C HIS A 189 5.30 0.87 9.26
N THR A 190 4.58 1.94 9.61
CA THR A 190 4.57 2.52 10.96
C THR A 190 3.14 2.53 11.48
N TYR A 191 2.91 1.98 12.66
CA TYR A 191 1.63 2.05 13.34
C TYR A 191 1.51 3.38 14.09
N LEU A 192 0.67 4.30 13.60
CA LEU A 192 0.54 5.65 14.14
C LEU A 192 -0.45 5.77 15.30
N GLY A 193 -1.40 4.83 15.43
CA GLY A 193 -2.39 4.85 16.51
C GLY A 193 -3.78 4.42 16.04
N ALA A 194 -4.74 4.50 16.94
CA ALA A 194 -6.14 4.18 16.68
C ALA A 194 -7.00 5.45 16.61
N TYR A 195 -7.95 5.46 15.66
CA TYR A 195 -8.81 6.61 15.40
C TYR A 195 -10.24 6.17 15.11
N GLU A 196 -11.17 7.01 15.50
CA GLU A 196 -12.54 6.94 15.04
C GLU A 196 -12.62 7.53 13.63
N ILE A 197 -13.18 6.79 12.67
CA ILE A 197 -13.37 7.23 11.29
C ILE A 197 -14.84 7.22 10.95
N THR A 198 -15.34 8.35 10.42
CA THR A 198 -16.70 8.47 9.92
C THR A 198 -16.67 8.62 8.41
N VAL A 199 -17.23 7.64 7.71
CA VAL A 199 -17.34 7.59 6.25
C VAL A 199 -18.79 7.31 5.84
N PRO A 200 -19.21 7.47 4.58
CA PRO A 200 -20.58 7.20 4.17
C PRO A 200 -21.08 5.79 4.50
N ALA A 201 -20.18 4.80 4.51
CA ALA A 201 -20.52 3.42 4.88
C ALA A 201 -20.73 3.20 6.39
N GLY A 202 -20.46 4.19 7.24
CA GLY A 202 -20.65 4.12 8.69
C GLY A 202 -19.51 4.73 9.49
N LYS A 203 -19.55 4.45 10.79
CA LYS A 203 -18.57 4.89 11.78
C LYS A 203 -17.78 3.68 12.28
N TYR A 204 -16.47 3.81 12.36
CA TYR A 204 -15.55 2.70 12.63
C TYR A 204 -14.45 3.09 13.60
N GLU A 205 -14.09 2.18 14.49
CA GLU A 205 -12.83 2.22 15.22
C GLU A 205 -11.74 1.57 14.35
N THR A 206 -10.63 2.27 14.16
CA THR A 206 -9.61 1.86 13.19
C THR A 206 -8.21 1.95 13.74
N VAL A 207 -7.29 1.19 13.15
CA VAL A 207 -5.85 1.42 13.26
C VAL A 207 -5.36 2.20 12.04
N LEU A 208 -4.44 3.13 12.26
CA LEU A 208 -3.81 3.93 11.22
C LEU A 208 -2.39 3.42 10.98
N ILE A 209 -2.16 2.93 9.78
CA ILE A 209 -0.83 2.52 9.31
C ILE A 209 -0.34 3.55 8.28
N ARG A 210 0.87 4.06 8.49
CA ARG A 210 1.62 4.80 7.48
C ARG A 210 2.56 3.84 6.78
N SER A 211 2.50 3.79 5.45
CA SER A 211 3.41 3.00 4.61
C SER A 211 4.32 3.94 3.82
N SER A 212 5.57 3.55 3.61
CA SER A 212 6.54 4.25 2.78
C SER A 212 7.28 3.24 1.91
N TYR A 213 7.37 3.54 0.63
CA TYR A 213 8.05 2.73 -0.38
C TYR A 213 9.12 3.59 -1.04
N VAL A 214 10.38 3.20 -0.90
CA VAL A 214 11.50 3.96 -1.45
C VAL A 214 12.42 3.00 -2.19
N GLY A 215 12.74 3.33 -3.44
CA GLY A 215 13.63 2.46 -4.21
C GLY A 215 13.92 2.92 -5.61
N LYS A 216 14.57 2.02 -6.35
CA LYS A 216 14.88 2.22 -7.76
C LYS A 216 14.49 0.97 -8.54
N VAL A 217 13.71 1.14 -9.59
CA VAL A 217 13.27 0.05 -10.48
C VAL A 217 13.57 0.45 -11.92
N GLY A 218 14.55 -0.22 -12.52
CA GLY A 218 15.09 0.22 -13.82
C GLY A 218 15.56 1.66 -13.74
N PRO A 219 15.09 2.56 -14.63
CA PRO A 219 15.48 3.97 -14.65
C PRO A 219 14.69 4.83 -13.65
N ALA A 220 13.64 4.29 -13.03
CA ALA A 220 12.73 5.04 -12.18
C ALA A 220 13.21 5.04 -10.73
N HIS A 221 13.18 6.22 -10.10
CA HIS A 221 13.19 6.37 -8.66
C HIS A 221 11.74 6.45 -8.17
N VAL A 222 11.43 5.61 -7.20
CA VAL A 222 10.10 5.51 -6.60
C VAL A 222 10.17 6.05 -5.17
N VAL A 223 9.33 7.01 -4.87
CA VAL A 223 9.03 7.47 -3.51
C VAL A 223 7.52 7.46 -3.39
N ASP A 224 7.00 6.37 -2.89
CA ASP A 224 5.59 6.16 -2.70
C ASP A 224 5.27 6.02 -1.22
N GLY A 225 4.02 6.15 -0.86
CA GLY A 225 3.59 5.96 0.51
C GLY A 225 2.14 6.32 0.69
N GLY A 226 1.67 6.10 1.92
CA GLY A 226 0.29 6.41 2.20
C GLY A 226 -0.07 6.20 3.65
N TYR A 227 -1.34 6.43 3.89
CA TYR A 227 -2.00 6.27 5.18
C TYR A 227 -3.23 5.41 4.96
N THR A 228 -3.36 4.35 5.73
CA THR A 228 -4.51 3.45 5.60
C THR A 228 -5.14 3.22 6.96
N PHE A 229 -6.44 3.44 7.04
CA PHE A 229 -7.27 3.13 8.19
C PHE A 229 -7.94 1.78 7.99
N TYR A 230 -7.60 0.84 8.87
CA TYR A 230 -8.17 -0.51 8.89
C TYR A 230 -9.13 -0.67 10.05
N ALA A 231 -10.35 -1.16 9.77
CA ALA A 231 -11.33 -1.53 10.77
C ALA A 231 -11.46 -3.04 10.89
N ARG A 232 -11.57 -3.56 12.10
CA ARG A 232 -11.75 -5.00 12.36
C ARG A 232 -12.96 -5.56 11.64
N GLY A 233 -12.81 -6.69 10.98
CA GLY A 233 -13.86 -7.37 10.22
C GLY A 233 -14.37 -6.62 8.99
N VAL A 234 -13.75 -5.49 8.63
CA VAL A 234 -14.15 -4.65 7.48
C VAL A 234 -13.04 -4.53 6.45
N GLY A 235 -11.82 -4.34 6.91
CA GLY A 235 -10.69 -4.01 6.07
C GLY A 235 -10.47 -2.49 5.96
N ILE A 236 -10.06 -2.04 4.79
CA ILE A 236 -9.77 -0.63 4.53
C ILE A 236 -11.08 0.18 4.55
N VAL A 237 -11.16 1.21 5.40
CA VAL A 237 -12.30 2.15 5.45
C VAL A 237 -11.96 3.53 4.91
N ALA A 238 -10.69 3.93 4.96
CA ALA A 238 -10.19 5.13 4.31
C ALA A 238 -8.71 4.96 4.00
N SER A 239 -8.22 5.56 2.94
CA SER A 239 -6.79 5.62 2.65
C SER A 239 -6.41 6.90 1.91
N VAL A 240 -5.14 7.28 2.03
CA VAL A 240 -4.50 8.32 1.22
C VAL A 240 -3.24 7.72 0.62
N GLU A 241 -3.26 7.45 -0.66
CA GLU A 241 -2.08 7.03 -1.41
C GLU A 241 -1.39 8.25 -2.00
N ARG A 242 -0.07 8.30 -1.92
CA ARG A 242 0.76 9.35 -2.51
C ARG A 242 1.90 8.68 -3.25
N MET A 243 1.97 8.91 -4.54
CA MET A 243 3.01 8.37 -5.39
C MET A 243 3.84 9.51 -5.98
N HIS A 244 5.14 9.36 -5.95
CA HIS A 244 6.07 10.21 -6.65
C HIS A 244 7.09 9.33 -7.37
N VAL A 245 6.98 9.29 -8.70
CA VAL A 245 7.88 8.54 -9.56
C VAL A 245 8.63 9.53 -10.43
N THR A 246 9.95 9.48 -10.36
CA THR A 246 10.83 10.24 -11.25
C THR A 246 11.65 9.26 -12.08
N ALA A 247 11.72 9.52 -13.39
CA ALA A 247 12.58 8.76 -14.29
C ALA A 247 13.21 9.70 -15.32
N PHE A 248 14.52 9.63 -15.46
CA PHE A 248 15.28 10.56 -16.29
C PHE A 248 15.07 12.04 -15.90
N LEU A 249 15.62 12.96 -16.67
CA LEU A 249 15.52 14.40 -16.42
C LEU A 249 14.13 15.01 -16.68
N PHE A 250 13.19 14.26 -17.27
CA PHE A 250 11.95 14.80 -17.82
C PHE A 250 10.66 14.10 -17.34
N TYR A 251 10.76 13.06 -16.52
CA TYR A 251 9.58 12.37 -16.02
C TYR A 251 9.46 12.59 -14.51
N ASP A 252 8.45 13.35 -14.10
CA ASP A 252 8.06 13.58 -12.70
C ASP A 252 6.53 13.42 -12.64
N LYS A 253 6.07 12.29 -12.07
CA LYS A 253 4.64 12.04 -11.86
C LYS A 253 4.35 12.01 -10.37
N ARG A 254 3.47 12.88 -9.93
CA ARG A 254 2.99 12.94 -8.54
C ARG A 254 1.49 12.74 -8.54
N THR A 255 1.02 11.77 -7.79
CA THR A 255 -0.41 11.54 -7.61
C THR A 255 -0.76 11.50 -6.13
N LYS A 256 -2.00 11.88 -5.81
CA LYS A 256 -2.60 11.73 -4.50
C LYS A 256 -4.00 11.17 -4.70
N THR A 257 -4.27 10.03 -4.10
CA THR A 257 -5.56 9.34 -4.23
C THR A 257 -6.14 9.07 -2.84
N PRO A 258 -6.76 10.09 -2.21
CA PRO A 258 -7.51 9.88 -0.98
C PRO A 258 -8.86 9.27 -1.30
N LYS A 259 -9.26 8.24 -0.53
CA LYS A 259 -10.54 7.56 -0.73
C LYS A 259 -11.18 7.14 0.59
N VAL A 260 -12.51 7.13 0.62
CA VAL A 260 -13.34 6.72 1.76
C VAL A 260 -14.35 5.66 1.35
N LEU A 261 -14.60 4.71 2.23
CA LEU A 261 -15.55 3.62 2.01
C LEU A 261 -16.99 4.18 1.93
N ILE A 262 -17.70 3.84 0.85
CA ILE A 262 -19.11 4.21 0.63
C ILE A 262 -20.04 3.01 0.67
N GLN A 263 -19.50 1.80 0.43
CA GLN A 263 -20.27 0.56 0.45
C GLN A 263 -19.35 -0.59 0.88
N ARG A 264 -19.79 -1.37 1.88
CA ARG A 264 -19.12 -2.59 2.31
C ARG A 264 -19.41 -3.72 1.34
N GLY A 265 -18.45 -4.64 1.20
CA GLY A 265 -18.69 -5.90 0.53
C GLY A 265 -19.82 -6.67 1.23
N GLY A 266 -20.89 -6.93 0.50
CA GLY A 266 -21.90 -7.88 0.92
C GLY A 266 -21.37 -9.29 0.70
N SER A 267 -21.62 -10.19 1.64
CA SER A 267 -21.58 -11.64 1.47
C SER A 267 -22.69 -12.04 0.51
#